data_3e300c094ae90c2f4737f406e65cd829
#
_entry.id   3e300c094ae90c2f4737f406e65cd829
#
_cell.length_a   1.000
_cell.length_b   1.000
_cell.length_c   1.000
_cell.angle_alpha   90.00
_cell.angle_beta   90.00
_cell.angle_gamma   90.00
#
_symmetry.space_group_name_H-M   'P 1'
#
loop_
_entity.id
_entity.type
_entity.pdbx_description
1 polymer ?
#
loop_
_entity_poly.entity_id
_entity_poly.type
_entity_poly.pdbx_seq_one_letter_code
_entity_poly.pdbx_strand_id
1 'polypeptide(L)'
;MRLNWESALLILLVLEILLFGAINPRMLDISMLLFSTSDFICIGIVALPLTLVIISGGIDISLGSTIGLCAIALGVMMQAGWPMTIAVPLTLLLGLLCGLVNAALIRYTGISPLVITLGTLYLYGGGALLLSGMAGATGYEGIGGFPDSFTAFANLTVLGLPIPLVLFAVITAFFWLITHRGRFGRHLFLIGQNPRAARYAALSVNGMPYALYGLVGVASAVAALVMVSYFGSARSDLGRDLLMPALTAAVLGGANIYGGSGSVVGTALAALLVGYLQQGLQMVGIPNQVSSALSGALLVVVVMGRSLSLHREWVRSLFRKLSGA
;
A
#
# COMPACT_ATOMS: atom_id res chain seq x y z
N MET A 1 4.57 -6.98 31.71
CA MET A 1 3.66 -6.80 30.57
C MET A 1 4.44 -7.12 29.29
N ARG A 2 4.05 -8.14 28.52
CA ARG A 2 4.62 -8.33 27.17
C ARG A 2 3.95 -7.28 26.28
N LEU A 3 4.69 -6.28 25.85
CA LEU A 3 4.22 -5.30 24.87
C LEU A 3 3.80 -6.05 23.59
N ASN A 4 2.54 -5.92 23.20
CA ASN A 4 2.08 -6.41 21.91
C ASN A 4 2.76 -5.57 20.81
N TRP A 5 3.05 -6.19 19.67
CA TRP A 5 3.74 -5.53 18.55
C TRP A 5 3.05 -4.22 18.13
N GLU A 6 1.73 -4.21 18.10
CA GLU A 6 0.91 -3.03 17.77
C GLU A 6 1.11 -1.88 18.78
N SER A 7 1.23 -2.20 20.08
CA SER A 7 1.53 -1.20 21.10
C SER A 7 2.95 -0.63 20.95
N ALA A 8 3.91 -1.45 20.52
CA ALA A 8 5.26 -0.98 20.23
C ALA A 8 5.27 -0.02 19.02
N LEU A 9 4.52 -0.33 17.96
CA LEU A 9 4.37 0.56 16.79
C LEU A 9 3.71 1.89 17.18
N LEU A 10 2.69 1.86 18.03
CA LEU A 10 2.05 3.08 18.52
C LEU A 10 3.01 3.95 19.34
N ILE A 11 3.80 3.34 20.22
CA ILE A 11 4.82 4.05 21.00
C ILE A 11 5.88 4.67 20.08
N LEU A 12 6.35 3.91 19.07
CA LEU A 12 7.31 4.41 18.09
C LEU A 12 6.74 5.58 17.30
N LEU A 13 5.47 5.51 16.87
CA LEU A 13 4.80 6.60 16.16
C LEU A 13 4.73 7.88 17.01
N VAL A 14 4.37 7.74 18.29
CA VAL A 14 4.34 8.89 19.22
C VAL A 14 5.74 9.46 19.44
N LEU A 15 6.74 8.61 19.65
CA LEU A 15 8.13 9.04 19.82
C LEU A 15 8.66 9.76 18.58
N GLU A 16 8.32 9.27 17.39
CA GLU A 16 8.70 9.88 16.12
C GLU A 16 8.11 11.29 15.96
N ILE A 17 6.80 11.45 16.24
CA ILE A 17 6.13 12.76 16.19
C ILE A 17 6.76 13.72 17.20
N LEU A 18 7.08 13.26 18.41
CA LEU A 18 7.74 14.09 19.42
C LEU A 18 9.15 14.48 19.02
N LEU A 19 9.90 13.55 18.41
CA LEU A 19 11.26 13.80 17.94
C LEU A 19 11.30 14.87 16.83
N PHE A 20 10.47 14.71 15.80
CA PHE A 20 10.38 15.73 14.75
C PHE A 20 9.74 17.01 15.25
N GLY A 21 8.82 16.94 16.21
CA GLY A 21 8.23 18.09 16.87
C GLY A 21 9.23 18.89 17.71
N ALA A 22 10.24 18.25 18.28
CA ALA A 22 11.35 18.94 18.96
C ALA A 22 12.24 19.69 17.98
N ILE A 23 12.38 19.21 16.74
CA ILE A 23 13.14 19.87 15.67
C ILE A 23 12.30 20.98 15.02
N ASN A 24 11.05 20.69 14.72
CA ASN A 24 10.10 21.62 14.11
C ASN A 24 8.77 21.63 14.88
N PRO A 25 8.53 22.65 15.72
CA PRO A 25 7.33 22.73 16.57
C PRO A 25 6.01 22.69 15.81
N ARG A 26 5.99 22.98 14.50
CA ARG A 26 4.80 22.85 13.66
C ARG A 26 4.27 21.41 13.58
N MET A 27 5.13 20.41 13.75
CA MET A 27 4.73 19.00 13.80
C MET A 27 3.90 18.64 15.06
N LEU A 28 3.90 19.51 16.08
CA LEU A 28 3.09 19.34 17.29
C LEU A 28 1.71 20.00 17.17
N ASP A 29 1.48 20.79 16.12
CA ASP A 29 0.14 21.31 15.82
C ASP A 29 -0.73 20.19 15.30
N ILE A 30 -1.79 19.87 16.05
CA ILE A 30 -2.71 18.77 15.73
C ILE A 30 -3.37 18.96 14.37
N SER A 31 -3.73 20.19 14.00
CA SER A 31 -4.34 20.46 12.71
C SER A 31 -3.35 20.18 11.58
N MET A 32 -2.11 20.65 11.70
CA MET A 32 -1.08 20.40 10.71
C MET A 32 -0.70 18.91 10.64
N LEU A 33 -0.62 18.23 11.77
CA LEU A 33 -0.37 16.79 11.83
C LEU A 33 -1.44 16.00 11.09
N LEU A 34 -2.71 16.34 11.29
CA LEU A 34 -3.83 15.68 10.61
C LEU A 34 -3.85 16.00 9.11
N PHE A 35 -3.65 17.26 8.72
CA PHE A 35 -3.64 17.66 7.30
C PHE A 35 -2.48 17.00 6.53
N SER A 36 -1.31 16.89 7.14
CA SER A 36 -0.15 16.27 6.49
C SER A 36 -0.35 14.78 6.17
N THR A 37 -1.34 14.10 6.79
CA THR A 37 -1.69 12.73 6.41
C THR A 37 -2.12 12.63 4.96
N SER A 38 -2.73 13.66 4.38
CA SER A 38 -3.20 13.67 2.99
C SER A 38 -2.04 13.47 1.99
N ASP A 39 -0.81 13.83 2.34
CA ASP A 39 0.37 13.68 1.50
C ASP A 39 0.80 12.20 1.34
N PHE A 40 0.56 11.38 2.35
CA PHE A 40 1.10 10.00 2.40
C PHE A 40 0.05 8.91 2.67
N ILE A 41 -1.20 9.26 2.98
CA ILE A 41 -2.21 8.26 3.42
C ILE A 41 -2.48 7.17 2.37
N CYS A 42 -2.25 7.47 1.09
CA CYS A 42 -2.37 6.49 0.01
C CYS A 42 -1.42 5.30 0.19
N ILE A 43 -0.28 5.48 0.88
CA ILE A 43 0.60 4.37 1.29
C ILE A 43 -0.20 3.36 2.11
N GLY A 44 -0.96 3.84 3.11
CA GLY A 44 -1.79 3.01 3.97
C GLY A 44 -2.93 2.34 3.21
N ILE A 45 -3.62 3.08 2.33
CA ILE A 45 -4.75 2.55 1.55
C ILE A 45 -4.32 1.32 0.74
N VAL A 46 -3.16 1.35 0.09
CA VAL A 46 -2.67 0.21 -0.70
C VAL A 46 -1.93 -0.84 0.13
N ALA A 47 -1.31 -0.47 1.26
CA ALA A 47 -0.62 -1.41 2.14
C ALA A 47 -1.59 -2.40 2.80
N LEU A 48 -2.81 -1.99 3.10
CA LEU A 48 -3.82 -2.84 3.75
C LEU A 48 -4.14 -4.10 2.93
N PRO A 49 -4.64 -4.02 1.68
CA PRO A 49 -4.88 -5.23 0.89
C PRO A 49 -3.58 -5.93 0.47
N LEU A 50 -2.47 -5.20 0.29
CA LEU A 50 -1.16 -5.80 0.05
C LEU A 50 -0.73 -6.70 1.22
N THR A 51 -1.04 -6.32 2.46
CA THR A 51 -0.84 -7.16 3.65
C THR A 51 -1.57 -8.49 3.51
N LEU A 52 -2.79 -8.50 3.00
CA LEU A 52 -3.55 -9.74 2.80
C LEU A 52 -2.90 -10.63 1.72
N VAL A 53 -2.40 -10.02 0.64
CA VAL A 53 -1.64 -10.74 -0.39
C VAL A 53 -0.38 -11.37 0.22
N ILE A 54 0.36 -10.64 1.05
CA ILE A 54 1.56 -11.15 1.74
C ILE A 54 1.20 -12.28 2.71
N ILE A 55 0.11 -12.17 3.47
CA ILE A 55 -0.39 -13.24 4.36
C ILE A 55 -0.67 -14.53 3.57
N SER A 56 -1.13 -14.43 2.31
CA SER A 56 -1.33 -15.61 1.46
C SER A 56 -0.04 -16.22 0.90
N GLY A 57 1.11 -15.58 1.12
CA GLY A 57 2.41 -15.94 0.54
C GLY A 57 2.64 -15.36 -0.86
N GLY A 58 1.80 -14.41 -1.30
CA GLY A 58 1.95 -13.67 -2.56
C GLY A 58 2.65 -12.33 -2.37
N ILE A 59 2.96 -11.69 -3.49
CA ILE A 59 3.45 -10.31 -3.57
C ILE A 59 2.81 -9.66 -4.80
N ASP A 60 2.43 -8.39 -4.69
CA ASP A 60 2.00 -7.57 -5.83
C ASP A 60 2.88 -6.32 -5.91
N ILE A 61 3.73 -6.27 -6.93
CA ILE A 61 4.58 -5.11 -7.21
C ILE A 61 4.02 -4.22 -8.32
N SER A 62 2.91 -4.62 -8.95
CA SER A 62 2.27 -3.86 -10.03
C SER A 62 1.36 -2.74 -9.52
N LEU A 63 1.09 -2.66 -8.19
CA LEU A 63 0.15 -1.71 -7.61
C LEU A 63 0.46 -0.25 -8.01
N GLY A 64 1.74 0.14 -8.06
CA GLY A 64 2.15 1.50 -8.42
C GLY A 64 1.80 1.85 -9.87
N SER A 65 2.02 0.94 -10.80
CA SER A 65 1.64 1.14 -12.22
C SER A 65 0.12 1.03 -12.43
N THR A 66 -0.56 0.23 -11.62
CA THR A 66 -2.03 0.19 -11.60
C THR A 66 -2.62 1.55 -11.18
N ILE A 67 -2.02 2.20 -10.17
CA ILE A 67 -2.39 3.57 -9.76
C ILE A 67 -2.21 4.54 -10.93
N GLY A 68 -1.04 4.53 -11.58
CA GLY A 68 -0.74 5.38 -12.74
C GLY A 68 -1.71 5.16 -13.90
N LEU A 69 -2.00 3.90 -14.24
CA LEU A 69 -2.95 3.56 -15.30
C LEU A 69 -4.37 4.04 -14.95
N CYS A 70 -4.82 3.82 -13.73
CA CYS A 70 -6.14 4.30 -13.25
C CYS A 70 -6.22 5.83 -13.27
N ALA A 71 -5.16 6.52 -12.86
CA ALA A 71 -5.09 7.98 -12.88
C ALA A 71 -5.21 8.51 -14.31
N ILE A 72 -4.40 7.99 -15.23
CA ILE A 72 -4.44 8.42 -16.65
C ILE A 72 -5.79 8.08 -17.28
N ALA A 73 -6.35 6.90 -17.03
CA ALA A 73 -7.67 6.53 -17.56
C ALA A 73 -8.77 7.50 -17.08
N LEU A 74 -8.74 7.91 -15.80
CA LEU A 74 -9.63 8.94 -15.27
C LEU A 74 -9.46 10.26 -16.01
N GLY A 75 -8.20 10.72 -16.20
CA GLY A 75 -7.89 11.96 -16.92
C GLY A 75 -8.37 11.95 -18.36
N VAL A 76 -8.15 10.84 -19.07
CA VAL A 76 -8.61 10.67 -20.46
C VAL A 76 -10.13 10.67 -20.57
N MET A 77 -10.83 9.97 -19.69
CA MET A 77 -12.30 10.01 -19.64
C MET A 77 -12.82 11.43 -19.39
N MET A 78 -12.17 12.17 -18.47
CA MET A 78 -12.52 13.56 -18.19
C MET A 78 -12.30 14.46 -19.41
N GLN A 79 -11.16 14.35 -20.11
CA GLN A 79 -10.89 15.09 -21.35
C GLN A 79 -11.89 14.76 -22.46
N ALA A 80 -12.38 13.52 -22.51
CA ALA A 80 -13.42 13.10 -23.45
C ALA A 80 -14.82 13.60 -23.07
N GLY A 81 -14.94 14.41 -22.03
CA GLY A 81 -16.20 15.01 -21.58
C GLY A 81 -17.09 14.08 -20.74
N TRP A 82 -16.54 12.96 -20.25
CA TRP A 82 -17.35 12.05 -19.43
C TRP A 82 -17.55 12.64 -18.02
N PRO A 83 -18.78 12.57 -17.49
CA PRO A 83 -19.03 13.06 -16.14
C PRO A 83 -18.33 12.20 -15.09
N MET A 84 -17.88 12.82 -14.00
CA MET A 84 -17.17 12.11 -12.91
C MET A 84 -18.01 10.99 -12.29
N THR A 85 -19.32 11.09 -12.32
CA THR A 85 -20.25 10.03 -11.88
C THR A 85 -20.11 8.72 -12.65
N ILE A 86 -19.59 8.76 -13.88
CA ILE A 86 -19.29 7.60 -14.72
C ILE A 86 -17.80 7.27 -14.68
N ALA A 87 -16.94 8.29 -14.80
CA ALA A 87 -15.49 8.10 -14.86
C ALA A 87 -14.93 7.46 -13.58
N VAL A 88 -15.42 7.85 -12.39
CA VAL A 88 -14.97 7.28 -11.11
C VAL A 88 -15.30 5.79 -10.97
N PRO A 89 -16.54 5.30 -11.18
CA PRO A 89 -16.85 3.87 -11.15
C PRO A 89 -16.07 3.07 -12.19
N LEU A 90 -15.86 3.61 -13.40
CA LEU A 90 -15.07 2.92 -14.43
C LEU A 90 -13.59 2.83 -14.04
N THR A 91 -13.05 3.84 -13.38
CA THR A 91 -11.69 3.78 -12.83
C THR A 91 -11.55 2.70 -11.76
N LEU A 92 -12.53 2.56 -10.87
CA LEU A 92 -12.56 1.48 -9.87
C LEU A 92 -12.66 0.10 -10.53
N LEU A 93 -13.49 -0.01 -11.57
CA LEU A 93 -13.61 -1.25 -12.37
C LEU A 93 -12.29 -1.58 -13.08
N LEU A 94 -11.61 -0.59 -13.65
CA LEU A 94 -10.31 -0.79 -14.29
C LEU A 94 -9.28 -1.34 -13.30
N GLY A 95 -9.18 -0.76 -12.10
CA GLY A 95 -8.30 -1.27 -11.06
C GLY A 95 -8.65 -2.71 -10.65
N LEU A 96 -9.93 -3.01 -10.46
CA LEU A 96 -10.40 -4.38 -10.20
C LEU A 96 -9.96 -5.32 -11.33
N LEU A 97 -10.16 -4.95 -12.60
CA LEU A 97 -9.76 -5.77 -13.76
C LEU A 97 -8.25 -6.01 -13.79
N CYS A 98 -7.42 -4.99 -13.53
CA CYS A 98 -5.97 -5.17 -13.42
C CYS A 98 -5.60 -6.22 -12.35
N GLY A 99 -6.22 -6.15 -11.17
CA GLY A 99 -6.02 -7.13 -10.12
C GLY A 99 -6.49 -8.53 -10.51
N LEU A 100 -7.66 -8.65 -11.14
CA LEU A 100 -8.20 -9.92 -11.62
C LEU A 100 -7.33 -10.55 -12.73
N VAL A 101 -6.74 -9.74 -13.60
CA VAL A 101 -5.76 -10.20 -14.63
C VAL A 101 -4.54 -10.78 -13.95
N ASN A 102 -3.97 -10.10 -12.93
CA ASN A 102 -2.87 -10.65 -12.14
C ASN A 102 -3.24 -12.00 -11.52
N ALA A 103 -4.40 -12.07 -10.86
CA ALA A 103 -4.89 -13.31 -10.26
C ALA A 103 -5.07 -14.44 -11.27
N ALA A 104 -5.65 -14.13 -12.44
CA ALA A 104 -5.85 -15.10 -13.50
C ALA A 104 -4.51 -15.62 -14.04
N LEU A 105 -3.57 -14.73 -14.33
CA LEU A 105 -2.24 -15.12 -14.80
C LEU A 105 -1.52 -16.02 -13.78
N ILE A 106 -1.49 -15.63 -12.50
CA ILE A 106 -0.90 -16.43 -11.41
C ILE A 106 -1.57 -17.81 -11.35
N ARG A 107 -2.90 -17.84 -11.43
CA ARG A 107 -3.68 -19.07 -11.28
C ARG A 107 -3.50 -20.04 -12.43
N TYR A 108 -3.54 -19.55 -13.69
CA TYR A 108 -3.52 -20.40 -14.88
C TYR A 108 -2.11 -20.79 -15.31
N THR A 109 -1.11 -19.93 -15.10
CA THR A 109 0.26 -20.24 -15.49
C THR A 109 1.04 -21.00 -14.42
N GLY A 110 0.64 -20.89 -13.13
CA GLY A 110 1.39 -21.44 -12.00
C GLY A 110 2.74 -20.75 -11.75
N ILE A 111 2.99 -19.64 -12.44
CA ILE A 111 4.22 -18.84 -12.27
C ILE A 111 4.15 -18.05 -10.96
N SER A 112 5.31 -17.81 -10.36
CA SER A 112 5.43 -17.02 -9.12
C SER A 112 4.72 -15.67 -9.23
N PRO A 113 3.93 -15.26 -8.21
CA PRO A 113 3.29 -13.95 -8.15
C PRO A 113 4.23 -12.79 -8.41
N LEU A 114 5.45 -12.87 -7.89
CA LEU A 114 6.49 -11.85 -8.10
C LEU A 114 6.80 -11.63 -9.58
N VAL A 115 6.95 -12.70 -10.35
CA VAL A 115 7.27 -12.63 -11.78
C VAL A 115 6.09 -12.08 -12.59
N ILE A 116 4.88 -12.55 -12.29
CA ILE A 116 3.67 -12.06 -12.95
C ILE A 116 3.47 -10.56 -12.69
N THR A 117 3.54 -10.15 -11.43
CA THR A 117 3.30 -8.74 -11.06
C THR A 117 4.44 -7.83 -11.51
N LEU A 118 5.66 -8.34 -11.69
CA LEU A 118 6.74 -7.62 -12.36
C LEU A 118 6.42 -7.41 -13.85
N GLY A 119 5.93 -8.43 -14.54
CA GLY A 119 5.51 -8.30 -15.94
C GLY A 119 4.37 -7.29 -16.10
N THR A 120 3.35 -7.38 -15.25
CA THR A 120 2.20 -6.46 -15.30
C THR A 120 2.53 -5.05 -14.80
N LEU A 121 3.55 -4.86 -13.97
CA LEU A 121 4.09 -3.54 -13.64
C LEU A 121 4.51 -2.79 -14.92
N TYR A 122 5.25 -3.44 -15.79
CA TYR A 122 5.65 -2.83 -17.07
C TYR A 122 4.49 -2.73 -18.05
N LEU A 123 3.60 -3.73 -18.10
CA LEU A 123 2.41 -3.72 -18.96
C LEU A 123 1.48 -2.56 -18.62
N TYR A 124 1.13 -2.39 -17.37
CA TYR A 124 0.22 -1.31 -16.90
C TYR A 124 0.91 0.05 -16.98
N GLY A 125 2.20 0.13 -16.62
CA GLY A 125 2.98 1.36 -16.74
C GLY A 125 3.13 1.81 -18.20
N GLY A 126 3.47 0.89 -19.09
CA GLY A 126 3.52 1.15 -20.54
C GLY A 126 2.14 1.52 -21.11
N GLY A 127 1.09 0.82 -20.65
CA GLY A 127 -0.31 1.13 -21.01
C GLY A 127 -0.72 2.55 -20.59
N ALA A 128 -0.33 2.98 -19.38
CA ALA A 128 -0.57 4.33 -18.90
C ALA A 128 0.11 5.38 -19.78
N LEU A 129 1.38 5.16 -20.15
CA LEU A 129 2.12 6.06 -21.03
C LEU A 129 1.52 6.13 -22.44
N LEU A 130 1.15 4.99 -23.02
CA LEU A 130 0.49 4.94 -24.33
C LEU A 130 -0.84 5.68 -24.31
N LEU A 131 -1.67 5.42 -23.31
CA LEU A 131 -2.98 6.08 -23.17
C LEU A 131 -2.82 7.60 -22.96
N SER A 132 -1.83 8.03 -22.19
CA SER A 132 -1.50 9.44 -21.99
C SER A 132 -1.06 10.10 -23.30
N GLY A 133 -0.19 9.45 -24.08
CA GLY A 133 0.26 9.92 -25.38
C GLY A 133 -0.88 10.06 -26.40
N MET A 134 -1.81 9.11 -26.43
CA MET A 134 -3.01 9.18 -27.28
C MET A 134 -3.93 10.36 -26.89
N ALA A 135 -3.91 10.77 -25.65
CA ALA A 135 -4.65 11.94 -25.15
C ALA A 135 -3.89 13.28 -25.34
N GLY A 136 -2.74 13.24 -26.02
CA GLY A 136 -1.94 14.44 -26.31
C GLY A 136 -1.11 14.95 -25.12
N ALA A 137 -1.06 14.22 -23.99
CA ALA A 137 -0.20 14.53 -22.86
C ALA A 137 1.10 13.72 -22.95
N THR A 138 2.25 14.36 -22.75
CA THR A 138 3.51 13.61 -22.60
C THR A 138 3.52 12.99 -21.22
N GLY A 139 3.59 11.68 -21.15
CA GLY A 139 3.41 10.77 -20.00
C GLY A 139 3.59 11.28 -18.57
N TYR A 140 4.48 12.26 -18.33
CA TYR A 140 4.73 12.83 -17.00
C TYR A 140 4.17 14.24 -16.80
N GLU A 141 3.72 14.94 -17.86
CA GLU A 141 3.15 16.29 -17.73
C GLU A 141 1.80 16.30 -17.02
N GLY A 142 1.09 15.19 -17.06
CA GLY A 142 -0.19 15.02 -16.42
C GLY A 142 -1.36 15.66 -17.17
N ILE A 143 -2.53 15.14 -16.92
CA ILE A 143 -3.80 15.63 -17.43
C ILE A 143 -4.47 16.42 -16.33
N GLY A 144 -4.62 17.73 -16.51
CA GLY A 144 -5.29 18.64 -15.57
C GLY A 144 -6.70 18.99 -16.01
N GLY A 145 -7.30 20.00 -15.36
CA GLY A 145 -8.63 20.53 -15.70
C GLY A 145 -9.78 19.73 -15.08
N PHE A 146 -9.54 19.05 -13.98
CA PHE A 146 -10.60 18.38 -13.22
C PHE A 146 -11.58 19.37 -12.61
N PRO A 147 -12.88 19.02 -12.49
CA PRO A 147 -13.87 19.86 -11.86
C PRO A 147 -13.51 20.18 -10.39
N ASP A 148 -13.80 21.40 -9.94
CA ASP A 148 -13.53 21.84 -8.57
C ASP A 148 -14.19 20.95 -7.52
N SER A 149 -15.39 20.42 -7.82
CA SER A 149 -16.09 19.47 -6.93
C SER A 149 -15.31 18.18 -6.71
N PHE A 150 -14.52 17.74 -7.70
CA PHE A 150 -13.70 16.55 -7.59
C PHE A 150 -12.36 16.85 -6.87
N THR A 151 -11.68 17.94 -7.23
CA THR A 151 -10.43 18.35 -6.59
C THR A 151 -10.62 18.79 -5.15
N ALA A 152 -11.77 19.36 -4.81
CA ALA A 152 -12.12 19.68 -3.43
C ALA A 152 -12.24 18.45 -2.53
N PHE A 153 -12.63 17.28 -3.07
CA PHE A 153 -12.88 16.07 -2.27
C PHE A 153 -11.71 15.69 -1.36
N ALA A 154 -10.49 15.61 -1.88
CA ALA A 154 -9.31 15.26 -1.08
C ALA A 154 -8.82 16.41 -0.17
N ASN A 155 -9.29 17.64 -0.39
CA ASN A 155 -8.92 18.83 0.37
C ASN A 155 -9.99 19.27 1.39
N LEU A 156 -11.16 18.64 1.38
CA LEU A 156 -12.23 18.89 2.35
C LEU A 156 -11.96 18.17 3.67
N THR A 157 -12.59 18.71 4.73
CA THR A 157 -12.57 18.12 6.07
C THR A 157 -13.96 17.77 6.54
N VAL A 158 -14.06 16.66 7.27
CA VAL A 158 -15.28 16.25 7.99
C VAL A 158 -14.94 16.20 9.47
N LEU A 159 -15.65 17.00 10.27
CA LEU A 159 -15.40 17.15 11.71
C LEU A 159 -13.93 17.54 12.03
N GLY A 160 -13.30 18.34 11.17
CA GLY A 160 -11.90 18.74 11.33
C GLY A 160 -10.87 17.70 10.87
N LEU A 161 -11.29 16.52 10.37
CA LEU A 161 -10.42 15.49 9.84
C LEU A 161 -10.39 15.54 8.30
N PRO A 162 -9.22 15.46 7.65
CA PRO A 162 -9.14 15.35 6.20
C PRO A 162 -9.90 14.13 5.67
N ILE A 163 -10.64 14.28 4.58
CA ILE A 163 -11.40 13.17 3.99
C ILE A 163 -10.51 11.96 3.65
N PRO A 164 -9.30 12.11 3.10
CA PRO A 164 -8.41 10.96 2.87
C PRO A 164 -8.09 10.16 4.14
N LEU A 165 -7.93 10.82 5.29
CA LEU A 165 -7.70 10.15 6.57
C LEU A 165 -8.96 9.39 7.04
N VAL A 166 -10.14 10.01 6.90
CA VAL A 166 -11.42 9.34 7.22
C VAL A 166 -11.62 8.12 6.33
N LEU A 167 -11.35 8.24 5.03
CA LEU A 167 -11.41 7.14 4.07
C LEU A 167 -10.47 6.01 4.47
N PHE A 168 -9.24 6.33 4.84
CA PHE A 168 -8.26 5.33 5.33
C PHE A 168 -8.76 4.63 6.59
N ALA A 169 -9.34 5.35 7.55
CA ALA A 169 -9.90 4.76 8.75
C ALA A 169 -11.05 3.78 8.44
N VAL A 170 -11.94 4.16 7.52
CA VAL A 170 -13.05 3.30 7.05
C VAL A 170 -12.51 2.05 6.34
N ILE A 171 -11.53 2.21 5.45
CA ILE A 171 -10.88 1.10 4.75
C ILE A 171 -10.16 0.18 5.75
N THR A 172 -9.46 0.75 6.74
CA THR A 172 -8.81 -0.03 7.81
C THR A 172 -9.82 -0.84 8.60
N ALA A 173 -10.93 -0.23 9.02
CA ALA A 173 -11.99 -0.92 9.73
C ALA A 173 -12.60 -2.05 8.89
N PHE A 174 -12.85 -1.82 7.59
CA PHE A 174 -13.33 -2.83 6.66
C PHE A 174 -12.36 -4.02 6.57
N PHE A 175 -11.07 -3.76 6.30
CA PHE A 175 -10.07 -4.83 6.20
C PHE A 175 -9.87 -5.55 7.53
N TRP A 176 -9.90 -4.84 8.65
CA TRP A 176 -9.84 -5.45 9.98
C TRP A 176 -11.03 -6.42 10.21
N LEU A 177 -12.24 -5.99 9.86
CA LEU A 177 -13.45 -6.79 10.04
C LEU A 177 -13.39 -8.08 9.21
N ILE A 178 -13.08 -8.00 7.93
CA ILE A 178 -13.03 -9.18 7.05
C ILE A 178 -11.88 -10.11 7.39
N THR A 179 -10.74 -9.58 7.89
CA THR A 179 -9.54 -10.36 8.15
C THR A 179 -9.56 -10.99 9.55
N HIS A 180 -9.92 -10.21 10.59
CA HIS A 180 -9.82 -10.70 11.97
C HIS A 180 -11.14 -11.20 12.54
N ARG A 181 -12.28 -10.82 11.98
CA ARG A 181 -13.61 -11.27 12.44
C ARG A 181 -14.33 -12.16 11.41
N GLY A 182 -14.01 -12.01 10.11
CA GLY A 182 -14.65 -12.70 9.02
C GLY A 182 -14.20 -14.15 8.81
N ARG A 183 -15.01 -14.94 8.08
CA ARG A 183 -14.61 -16.26 7.60
C ARG A 183 -13.49 -16.17 6.56
N PHE A 184 -13.49 -15.10 5.77
CA PHE A 184 -12.47 -14.82 4.76
C PHE A 184 -11.06 -14.81 5.36
N GLY A 185 -10.86 -14.09 6.46
CA GLY A 185 -9.54 -14.00 7.11
C GLY A 185 -9.08 -15.35 7.68
N ARG A 186 -9.99 -16.14 8.28
CA ARG A 186 -9.63 -17.50 8.76
C ARG A 186 -9.13 -18.38 7.63
N HIS A 187 -9.80 -18.36 6.48
CA HIS A 187 -9.34 -19.09 5.29
C HIS A 187 -8.01 -18.57 4.78
N LEU A 188 -7.83 -17.24 4.74
CA LEU A 188 -6.60 -16.58 4.32
C LEU A 188 -5.40 -17.04 5.15
N PHE A 189 -5.50 -16.99 6.48
CA PHE A 189 -4.41 -17.42 7.37
C PHE A 189 -4.08 -18.91 7.21
N LEU A 190 -5.09 -19.79 7.10
CA LEU A 190 -4.88 -21.22 6.88
C LEU A 190 -4.22 -21.51 5.54
N ILE A 191 -4.65 -20.85 4.47
CA ILE A 191 -4.06 -20.98 3.13
C ILE A 191 -2.60 -20.49 3.15
N GLY A 192 -2.34 -19.36 3.80
CA GLY A 192 -1.00 -18.81 3.90
C GLY A 192 -0.03 -19.65 4.71
N GLN A 193 -0.52 -20.38 5.73
CA GLN A 193 0.31 -21.31 6.52
C GLN A 193 0.66 -22.57 5.72
N ASN A 194 -0.33 -23.19 5.10
CA ASN A 194 -0.12 -24.42 4.31
C ASN A 194 -1.21 -24.57 3.24
N PRO A 195 -0.95 -24.17 1.99
CA PRO A 195 -1.92 -24.26 0.91
C PRO A 195 -2.36 -25.71 0.60
N ARG A 196 -1.48 -26.69 0.83
CA ARG A 196 -1.81 -28.12 0.62
C ARG A 196 -2.80 -28.60 1.67
N ALA A 197 -2.53 -28.35 2.95
CA ALA A 197 -3.44 -28.70 4.05
C ALA A 197 -4.79 -27.99 3.91
N ALA A 198 -4.79 -26.70 3.54
CA ALA A 198 -6.02 -25.94 3.29
C ALA A 198 -6.88 -26.56 2.18
N ARG A 199 -6.26 -27.11 1.13
CA ARG A 199 -6.95 -27.81 0.04
C ARG A 199 -7.60 -29.11 0.51
N TYR A 200 -6.92 -29.90 1.36
CA TYR A 200 -7.50 -31.09 1.98
C TYR A 200 -8.68 -30.77 2.91
N ALA A 201 -8.67 -29.59 3.53
CA ALA A 201 -9.79 -29.07 4.32
C ALA A 201 -10.92 -28.45 3.47
N ALA A 202 -10.95 -28.72 2.17
CA ALA A 202 -11.93 -28.20 1.19
C ALA A 202 -12.03 -26.67 1.13
N LEU A 203 -10.97 -25.92 1.52
CA LEU A 203 -10.94 -24.47 1.38
C LEU A 203 -10.67 -24.07 -0.09
N SER A 204 -11.29 -22.97 -0.52
CA SER A 204 -11.16 -22.44 -1.89
C SER A 204 -9.79 -21.76 -2.08
N VAL A 205 -8.71 -22.55 -2.15
CA VAL A 205 -7.35 -22.06 -2.40
C VAL A 205 -7.26 -21.36 -3.76
N ASN A 206 -7.98 -21.84 -4.75
CA ASN A 206 -7.95 -21.33 -6.12
C ASN A 206 -8.71 -20.01 -6.31
N GLY A 207 -9.72 -19.73 -5.48
CA GLY A 207 -10.48 -18.48 -5.52
C GLY A 207 -9.84 -17.34 -4.74
N MET A 208 -8.98 -17.66 -3.78
CA MET A 208 -8.35 -16.66 -2.91
C MET A 208 -7.54 -15.59 -3.68
N PRO A 209 -6.70 -15.93 -4.68
CA PRO A 209 -5.96 -14.93 -5.44
C PRO A 209 -6.86 -13.87 -6.10
N TYR A 210 -8.01 -14.28 -6.66
CA TYR A 210 -8.95 -13.35 -7.31
C TYR A 210 -9.46 -12.30 -6.33
N ALA A 211 -9.83 -12.71 -5.12
CA ALA A 211 -10.27 -11.78 -4.08
C ALA A 211 -9.11 -10.86 -3.65
N LEU A 212 -7.91 -11.40 -3.40
CA LEU A 212 -6.79 -10.65 -2.88
C LEU A 212 -6.24 -9.63 -3.88
N TYR A 213 -5.90 -10.06 -5.09
CA TYR A 213 -5.38 -9.16 -6.12
C TYR A 213 -6.46 -8.21 -6.64
N GLY A 214 -7.73 -8.65 -6.70
CA GLY A 214 -8.86 -7.75 -6.98
C GLY A 214 -8.98 -6.63 -5.95
N LEU A 215 -8.83 -6.93 -4.66
CA LEU A 215 -8.83 -5.91 -3.59
C LEU A 215 -7.64 -4.95 -3.70
N VAL A 216 -6.43 -5.44 -4.07
CA VAL A 216 -5.27 -4.57 -4.34
C VAL A 216 -5.56 -3.66 -5.53
N GLY A 217 -6.13 -4.18 -6.61
CA GLY A 217 -6.49 -3.40 -7.79
C GLY A 217 -7.51 -2.30 -7.49
N VAL A 218 -8.57 -2.61 -6.72
CA VAL A 218 -9.55 -1.60 -6.27
C VAL A 218 -8.91 -0.56 -5.37
N ALA A 219 -8.09 -0.96 -4.41
CA ALA A 219 -7.40 -0.02 -3.52
C ALA A 219 -6.41 0.87 -4.29
N SER A 220 -5.75 0.34 -5.31
CA SER A 220 -4.91 1.12 -6.22
C SER A 220 -5.72 2.17 -6.99
N ALA A 221 -6.91 1.80 -7.48
CA ALA A 221 -7.81 2.78 -8.10
C ALA A 221 -8.32 3.84 -7.11
N VAL A 222 -8.65 3.46 -5.88
CA VAL A 222 -9.02 4.42 -4.82
C VAL A 222 -7.86 5.36 -4.53
N ALA A 223 -6.64 4.86 -4.40
CA ALA A 223 -5.44 5.68 -4.22
C ALA A 223 -5.23 6.65 -5.40
N ALA A 224 -5.43 6.17 -6.64
CA ALA A 224 -5.38 7.02 -7.83
C ALA A 224 -6.39 8.17 -7.77
N LEU A 225 -7.66 7.88 -7.41
CA LEU A 225 -8.71 8.88 -7.26
C LEU A 225 -8.36 9.93 -6.20
N VAL A 226 -7.88 9.50 -5.02
CA VAL A 226 -7.46 10.40 -3.95
C VAL A 226 -6.29 11.27 -4.40
N MET A 227 -5.26 10.69 -5.02
CA MET A 227 -4.07 11.44 -5.47
C MET A 227 -4.41 12.42 -6.60
N VAL A 228 -5.22 12.01 -7.60
CA VAL A 228 -5.66 12.92 -8.68
C VAL A 228 -6.53 14.05 -8.12
N SER A 229 -7.42 13.76 -7.17
CA SER A 229 -8.20 14.79 -6.48
C SER A 229 -7.32 15.76 -5.69
N TYR A 230 -6.30 15.24 -4.99
CA TYR A 230 -5.41 16.03 -4.16
C TYR A 230 -4.48 16.93 -4.99
N PHE A 231 -3.83 16.37 -6.03
CA PHE A 231 -2.89 17.11 -6.88
C PHE A 231 -3.56 17.88 -8.03
N GLY A 232 -4.85 17.63 -8.31
CA GLY A 232 -5.57 18.23 -9.45
C GLY A 232 -5.01 17.79 -10.83
N SER A 233 -4.22 16.71 -10.87
CA SER A 233 -3.55 16.24 -12.08
C SER A 233 -3.43 14.73 -12.11
N ALA A 234 -3.79 14.12 -13.23
CA ALA A 234 -3.63 12.69 -13.50
C ALA A 234 -2.30 12.45 -14.21
N ARG A 235 -1.40 11.69 -13.56
CA ARG A 235 -0.05 11.38 -14.07
C ARG A 235 0.20 9.88 -14.00
N SER A 236 0.99 9.37 -14.95
CA SER A 236 1.35 7.96 -15.03
C SER A 236 2.29 7.50 -13.92
N ASP A 237 3.03 8.42 -13.29
CA ASP A 237 4.03 8.14 -12.26
C ASP A 237 3.49 8.26 -10.82
N LEU A 238 2.22 8.65 -10.61
CA LEU A 238 1.65 8.92 -9.27
C LEU A 238 1.86 7.78 -8.27
N GLY A 239 1.79 6.53 -8.72
CA GLY A 239 1.95 5.37 -7.84
C GLY A 239 3.39 4.87 -7.67
N ARG A 240 4.36 5.45 -8.38
CA ARG A 240 5.73 4.91 -8.47
C ARG A 240 6.41 4.83 -7.10
N ASP A 241 6.27 5.86 -6.30
CA ASP A 241 6.95 5.99 -5.01
C ASP A 241 6.15 5.36 -3.85
N LEU A 242 4.96 4.80 -4.09
CA LEU A 242 4.13 4.20 -3.06
C LEU A 242 4.49 2.74 -2.76
N LEU A 243 5.06 2.01 -3.72
CA LEU A 243 5.28 0.56 -3.61
C LEU A 243 6.19 0.20 -2.42
N MET A 244 7.37 0.81 -2.33
CA MET A 244 8.33 0.48 -1.26
C MET A 244 7.83 0.87 0.13
N PRO A 245 7.28 2.08 0.36
CA PRO A 245 6.65 2.43 1.62
C PRO A 245 5.48 1.51 2.00
N ALA A 246 4.65 1.10 1.04
CA ALA A 246 3.53 0.20 1.30
C ALA A 246 3.98 -1.21 1.69
N LEU A 247 5.00 -1.76 1.01
CA LEU A 247 5.63 -3.02 1.40
C LEU A 247 6.25 -2.92 2.79
N THR A 248 6.98 -1.83 3.06
CA THR A 248 7.57 -1.57 4.38
C THR A 248 6.51 -1.52 5.45
N ALA A 249 5.42 -0.79 5.23
CA ALA A 249 4.31 -0.70 6.17
C ALA A 249 3.65 -2.07 6.42
N ALA A 250 3.44 -2.88 5.40
CA ALA A 250 2.86 -4.22 5.54
C ALA A 250 3.76 -5.14 6.37
N VAL A 251 5.06 -5.17 6.07
CA VAL A 251 6.03 -6.05 6.76
C VAL A 251 6.33 -5.56 8.18
N LEU A 252 6.57 -4.26 8.35
CA LEU A 252 6.75 -3.62 9.66
C LEU A 252 5.49 -3.79 10.52
N GLY A 253 4.29 -3.71 9.91
CA GLY A 253 3.01 -3.94 10.55
C GLY A 253 2.78 -5.38 11.02
N GLY A 254 3.67 -6.30 10.66
CA GLY A 254 3.67 -7.67 11.16
C GLY A 254 3.32 -8.73 10.12
N ALA A 255 3.13 -8.38 8.84
CA ALA A 255 2.95 -9.38 7.79
C ALA A 255 4.21 -10.23 7.61
N ASN A 256 4.03 -11.54 7.54
CA ASN A 256 5.13 -12.46 7.29
C ASN A 256 5.27 -12.69 5.78
N ILE A 257 6.44 -12.39 5.23
CA ILE A 257 6.74 -12.56 3.81
C ILE A 257 6.57 -14.00 3.34
N TYR A 258 6.76 -14.97 4.24
CA TYR A 258 6.53 -16.40 3.96
C TYR A 258 5.06 -16.83 4.08
N GLY A 259 4.17 -15.88 4.39
CA GLY A 259 2.74 -16.13 4.56
C GLY A 259 2.33 -16.54 5.97
N GLY A 260 1.02 -16.71 6.15
CA GLY A 260 0.39 -17.33 7.33
C GLY A 260 0.23 -16.44 8.55
N SER A 261 0.76 -15.23 8.58
CA SER A 261 0.55 -14.30 9.69
C SER A 261 0.66 -12.83 9.25
N GLY A 262 -0.07 -11.95 9.95
CA GLY A 262 -0.08 -10.51 9.72
C GLY A 262 -1.16 -9.81 10.54
N SER A 263 -1.05 -8.48 10.67
CA SER A 263 -2.02 -7.64 11.37
C SER A 263 -2.41 -6.44 10.51
N VAL A 264 -3.71 -6.26 10.29
CA VAL A 264 -4.26 -5.08 9.59
C VAL A 264 -4.04 -3.82 10.43
N VAL A 265 -4.25 -3.89 11.74
CA VAL A 265 -4.01 -2.75 12.66
C VAL A 265 -2.53 -2.41 12.68
N GLY A 266 -1.66 -3.44 12.76
CA GLY A 266 -0.22 -3.24 12.69
C GLY A 266 0.21 -2.55 11.38
N THR A 267 -0.34 -2.97 10.24
CA THR A 267 -0.07 -2.33 8.94
C THR A 267 -0.56 -0.88 8.91
N ALA A 268 -1.74 -0.60 9.45
CA ALA A 268 -2.26 0.78 9.51
C ALA A 268 -1.35 1.70 10.34
N LEU A 269 -0.92 1.24 11.52
CA LEU A 269 0.02 1.98 12.37
C LEU A 269 1.39 2.15 11.71
N ALA A 270 1.90 1.10 11.07
CA ALA A 270 3.17 1.16 10.34
C ALA A 270 3.10 2.08 9.12
N ALA A 271 1.96 2.16 8.43
CA ALA A 271 1.77 3.09 7.32
C ALA A 271 1.81 4.55 7.79
N LEU A 272 1.19 4.86 8.93
CA LEU A 272 1.29 6.18 9.55
C LEU A 272 2.73 6.48 9.98
N LEU A 273 3.42 5.53 10.59
CA LEU A 273 4.82 5.68 11.00
C LEU A 273 5.72 5.95 9.78
N VAL A 274 5.63 5.15 8.72
CA VAL A 274 6.43 5.36 7.50
C VAL A 274 6.08 6.69 6.83
N GLY A 275 4.81 7.08 6.83
CA GLY A 275 4.34 8.34 6.27
C GLY A 275 4.86 9.55 7.03
N TYR A 276 4.74 9.56 8.34
CA TYR A 276 5.27 10.64 9.18
C TYR A 276 6.79 10.70 9.18
N LEU A 277 7.48 9.55 9.04
CA LEU A 277 8.92 9.53 8.84
C LEU A 277 9.31 10.30 7.57
N GLN A 278 8.65 10.03 6.45
CA GLN A 278 8.90 10.73 5.20
C GLN A 278 8.60 12.22 5.31
N GLN A 279 7.46 12.57 5.92
CA GLN A 279 7.04 13.94 6.16
C GLN A 279 8.02 14.69 7.06
N GLY A 280 8.43 14.09 8.18
CA GLY A 280 9.40 14.66 9.11
C GLY A 280 10.76 14.91 8.45
N LEU A 281 11.24 13.96 7.66
CA LEU A 281 12.50 14.12 6.91
C LEU A 281 12.43 15.26 5.89
N GLN A 282 11.31 15.39 5.17
CA GLN A 282 11.10 16.50 4.23
C GLN A 282 11.06 17.85 4.95
N MET A 283 10.45 17.95 6.13
CA MET A 283 10.41 19.17 6.94
C MET A 283 11.80 19.61 7.45
N VAL A 284 12.72 18.67 7.57
CA VAL A 284 14.13 18.95 7.92
C VAL A 284 15.00 19.26 6.68
N GLY A 285 14.37 19.29 5.49
CA GLY A 285 15.04 19.61 4.23
C GLY A 285 15.73 18.41 3.56
N ILE A 286 15.41 17.19 3.98
CA ILE A 286 15.94 15.96 3.35
C ILE A 286 15.13 15.68 2.07
N PRO A 287 15.81 15.51 0.91
CA PRO A 287 15.15 15.25 -0.36
C PRO A 287 14.36 13.95 -0.36
N ASN A 288 13.27 13.88 -1.16
CA ASN A 288 12.40 12.70 -1.26
C ASN A 288 13.15 11.42 -1.67
N GLN A 289 14.20 11.54 -2.47
CA GLN A 289 15.05 10.41 -2.88
C GLN A 289 15.73 9.74 -1.68
N VAL A 290 16.19 10.53 -0.72
CA VAL A 290 16.80 10.01 0.52
C VAL A 290 15.75 9.38 1.41
N SER A 291 14.55 9.96 1.51
CA SER A 291 13.42 9.40 2.25
C SER A 291 13.00 8.04 1.67
N SER A 292 12.99 7.91 0.35
CA SER A 292 12.71 6.64 -0.34
C SER A 292 13.80 5.58 -0.06
N ALA A 293 15.08 5.98 -0.08
CA ALA A 293 16.19 5.10 0.27
C ALA A 293 16.12 4.62 1.73
N LEU A 294 15.74 5.53 2.65
CA LEU A 294 15.54 5.17 4.06
C LEU A 294 14.38 4.21 4.26
N SER A 295 13.28 4.37 3.53
CA SER A 295 12.16 3.43 3.55
C SER A 295 12.57 2.02 3.09
N GLY A 296 13.39 1.94 2.02
CA GLY A 296 13.97 0.69 1.56
C GLY A 296 14.94 0.07 2.58
N ALA A 297 15.81 0.89 3.19
CA ALA A 297 16.72 0.43 4.25
C ALA A 297 15.96 -0.07 5.47
N LEU A 298 14.90 0.63 5.88
CA LEU A 298 14.02 0.22 6.98
C LEU A 298 13.40 -1.16 6.69
N LEU A 299 12.90 -1.38 5.46
CA LEU A 299 12.37 -2.68 5.04
C LEU A 299 13.41 -3.78 5.22
N VAL A 300 14.63 -3.57 4.73
CA VAL A 300 15.72 -4.55 4.84
C VAL A 300 16.03 -4.85 6.30
N VAL A 301 16.17 -3.82 7.14
CA VAL A 301 16.46 -3.97 8.57
C VAL A 301 15.35 -4.75 9.29
N VAL A 302 14.08 -4.44 9.00
CA VAL A 302 12.93 -5.11 9.62
C VAL A 302 12.86 -6.58 9.19
N VAL A 303 13.02 -6.86 7.89
CA VAL A 303 13.03 -8.23 7.36
C VAL A 303 14.20 -9.05 7.94
N MET A 304 15.40 -8.47 7.99
CA MET A 304 16.58 -9.11 8.59
C MET A 304 16.37 -9.38 10.08
N GLY A 305 15.92 -8.38 10.84
CA GLY A 305 15.67 -8.52 12.27
C GLY A 305 14.65 -9.61 12.57
N ARG A 306 13.59 -9.70 11.77
CA ARG A 306 12.56 -10.75 11.90
C ARG A 306 13.12 -12.13 11.51
N SER A 307 13.88 -12.23 10.42
CA SER A 307 14.52 -13.47 10.00
C SER A 307 15.48 -13.99 11.07
N LEU A 308 16.33 -13.12 11.61
CA LEU A 308 17.28 -13.46 12.68
C LEU A 308 16.55 -13.89 13.97
N SER A 309 15.40 -13.28 14.28
CA SER A 309 14.60 -13.66 15.45
C SER A 309 13.97 -15.05 15.32
N LEU A 310 13.58 -15.44 14.11
CA LEU A 310 13.02 -16.77 13.81
C LEU A 310 14.11 -17.87 13.80
N HIS A 311 15.33 -17.53 13.42
CA HIS A 311 16.45 -18.48 13.30
C HIS A 311 17.49 -18.28 14.41
N ARG A 312 17.06 -17.96 15.63
CA ARG A 312 17.94 -17.69 16.78
C ARG A 312 18.98 -18.78 17.03
N GLU A 313 18.62 -20.04 16.84
CA GLU A 313 19.54 -21.17 17.04
C GLU A 313 20.65 -21.21 15.99
N TRP A 314 20.30 -20.93 14.73
CA TRP A 314 21.28 -20.84 13.64
C TRP A 314 22.23 -19.65 13.85
N VAL A 315 21.72 -18.50 14.25
CA VAL A 315 22.53 -17.32 14.57
C VAL A 315 23.49 -17.60 15.72
N ARG A 316 23.01 -18.26 16.79
CA ARG A 316 23.87 -18.67 17.92
C ARG A 316 24.95 -19.65 17.47
N SER A 317 24.66 -20.58 16.55
CA SER A 317 25.64 -21.52 16.02
C SER A 317 26.73 -20.84 15.18
N LEU A 318 26.33 -19.79 14.43
CA LEU A 318 27.27 -18.99 13.63
C LEU A 318 28.20 -18.17 14.53
N PHE A 319 27.69 -17.53 15.56
CA PHE A 319 28.50 -16.81 16.55
C PHE A 319 29.45 -17.74 17.29
N ARG A 320 29.05 -18.98 17.67
CA ARG A 320 29.95 -19.98 18.27
C ARG A 320 31.05 -20.39 17.32
N LYS A 321 30.76 -20.55 16.02
CA LYS A 321 31.78 -20.87 15.02
C LYS A 321 32.77 -19.73 14.76
N LEU A 322 32.32 -18.49 14.87
CA LEU A 322 33.15 -17.29 14.68
C LEU A 322 33.96 -16.94 15.94
N SER A 323 33.46 -17.26 17.12
CA SER A 323 34.16 -17.03 18.39
C SER A 323 35.19 -18.10 18.76
N GLY A 324 35.36 -19.15 17.93
CA GLY A 324 36.41 -20.15 18.14
C GLY A 324 36.19 -21.01 19.38
N ALA A 325 34.95 -21.08 19.92
CA ALA A 325 34.58 -21.93 21.06
C ALA A 325 33.81 -23.15 20.59
#